data_77f2e54064d7c4b262c42b8914a06676
#
_entry.id   77f2e54064d7c4b262c42b8914a06676
#
_cell.length_a   1.000
_cell.length_b   1.000
_cell.length_c   1.000
_cell.angle_alpha   90.00
_cell.angle_beta   90.00
_cell.angle_gamma   90.00
#
_symmetry.space_group_name_H-M   'P 1'
#
loop_
_entity.id
_entity.type
_entity.pdbx_description
1 polymer ?
#
loop_
_entity_poly.entity_id
_entity_poly.type
_entity_poly.pdbx_seq_one_letter_code
_entity_poly.pdbx_strand_id
1 'polypeptide(L)'
;LIPTKLERIAHEIGGELRGASSPLVIDRVCPDSRGAAPGGLFVALKGQQTDGHRFLADAFRNGATAALIAQDRHSDPALDATWPLIVVADPLRGLQALARWH
;
A
#
# COMPACT_ATOMS: atom_id res chain seq x y z
N LEU A 1 -2.76 1.44 14.73
CA LEU A 1 -2.75 0.10 14.13
C LEU A 1 -1.82 -0.82 14.91
N ILE A 2 -2.32 -1.96 15.36
CA ILE A 2 -1.48 -2.98 15.99
C ILE A 2 -0.50 -3.53 14.94
N PRO A 3 0.80 -3.69 15.27
CA PRO A 3 1.75 -4.24 14.30
C PRO A 3 1.25 -5.57 13.73
N THR A 4 1.15 -5.64 12.41
CA THR A 4 0.55 -6.77 11.70
C THR A 4 1.39 -7.11 10.47
N LYS A 5 1.55 -8.40 10.21
CA LYS A 5 2.28 -8.85 9.03
C LYS A 5 1.56 -8.40 7.76
N LEU A 6 2.32 -7.95 6.77
CA LEU A 6 1.78 -7.45 5.51
C LEU A 6 0.91 -8.50 4.80
N GLU A 7 1.34 -9.76 4.81
CA GLU A 7 0.58 -10.86 4.21
C GLU A 7 -0.77 -11.07 4.90
N ARG A 8 -0.86 -10.83 6.21
CA ARG A 8 -2.12 -10.92 6.94
C ARG A 8 -3.06 -9.79 6.53
N ILE A 9 -2.52 -8.59 6.36
CA ILE A 9 -3.31 -7.45 5.89
C ILE A 9 -3.86 -7.75 4.50
N ALA A 10 -3.01 -8.21 3.59
CA ALA A 10 -3.44 -8.56 2.23
C ALA A 10 -4.58 -9.58 2.25
N HIS A 11 -4.46 -10.63 3.07
CA HIS A 11 -5.49 -11.64 3.19
C HIS A 11 -6.81 -11.05 3.68
N GLU A 12 -6.77 -10.24 4.75
CA GLU A 12 -7.98 -9.69 5.37
C GLU A 12 -8.73 -8.70 4.48
N ILE A 13 -8.03 -7.96 3.64
CA ILE A 13 -8.69 -6.99 2.75
C ILE A 13 -8.92 -7.54 1.34
N GLY A 14 -8.59 -8.81 1.10
CA GLY A 14 -8.83 -9.44 -0.19
C GLY A 14 -7.87 -9.01 -1.28
N GLY A 15 -6.64 -8.64 -0.91
CA GLY A 15 -5.62 -8.21 -1.85
C GLY A 15 -4.62 -9.28 -2.19
N GLU A 16 -3.87 -9.05 -3.26
CA GLU A 16 -2.78 -9.90 -3.69
C GLU A 16 -1.44 -9.24 -3.34
N LEU A 17 -0.56 -9.98 -2.65
CA LEU A 17 0.75 -9.47 -2.25
C LEU A 17 1.75 -9.68 -3.38
N ARG A 18 2.51 -8.64 -3.72
CA ARG A 18 3.53 -8.67 -4.77
C ARG A 18 4.80 -7.98 -4.28
N GLY A 19 5.96 -8.46 -4.76
CA GLY A 19 7.25 -7.82 -4.52
C GLY A 19 7.85 -8.07 -3.14
N ALA A 20 7.13 -8.70 -2.23
CA ALA A 20 7.65 -8.96 -0.89
C ALA A 20 8.40 -10.28 -0.87
N SER A 21 9.68 -10.25 -0.48
CA SER A 21 10.54 -11.43 -0.42
C SER A 21 10.82 -11.88 1.02
N SER A 22 10.38 -11.12 2.01
CA SER A 22 10.58 -11.45 3.43
C SER A 22 9.40 -10.92 4.23
N PRO A 23 9.19 -11.42 5.47
CA PRO A 23 8.12 -10.91 6.31
C PRO A 23 8.29 -9.42 6.60
N LEU A 24 7.24 -8.66 6.39
CA LEU A 24 7.19 -7.24 6.67
C LEU A 24 6.04 -6.96 7.64
N VAL A 25 6.25 -5.98 8.53
CA VAL A 25 5.26 -5.62 9.55
C VAL A 25 4.82 -4.19 9.34
N ILE A 26 3.53 -3.99 9.35
CA ILE A 26 2.89 -2.67 9.22
C ILE A 26 2.31 -2.28 10.57
N ASP A 27 2.61 -1.08 11.02
CA ASP A 27 2.06 -0.54 12.27
C ASP A 27 1.33 0.79 12.07
N ARG A 28 1.29 1.31 10.84
CA ARG A 28 0.61 2.56 10.53
C ARG A 28 0.19 2.62 9.08
N VAL A 29 -0.84 3.42 8.81
CA VAL A 29 -1.30 3.70 7.46
C VAL A 29 -0.89 5.14 7.11
N CYS A 30 -0.32 5.31 5.92
CA CYS A 30 0.15 6.60 5.43
C CYS A 30 -0.65 6.99 4.18
N PRO A 31 -1.66 7.84 4.30
CA PRO A 31 -2.42 8.27 3.12
C PRO A 31 -1.67 9.30 2.27
N ASP A 32 -0.62 9.90 2.80
CA ASP A 32 0.17 10.93 2.13
C ASP A 32 1.62 10.47 2.03
N SER A 33 2.20 10.52 0.83
CA SER A 33 3.59 10.13 0.60
C SER A 33 4.59 10.94 1.43
N ARG A 34 4.26 12.19 1.77
CA ARG A 34 5.11 13.05 2.59
C ARG A 34 5.17 12.59 4.04
N GLY A 35 4.14 11.88 4.49
CA GLY A 35 4.10 11.31 5.84
C GLY A 35 4.54 9.87 5.91
N ALA A 36 5.05 9.30 4.81
CA ALA A 36 5.50 7.92 4.79
C ALA A 36 6.71 7.73 5.70
N ALA A 37 6.75 6.59 6.37
CA ALA A 37 7.79 6.27 7.34
C ALA A 37 7.92 4.75 7.47
N PRO A 38 9.02 4.25 8.07
CA PRO A 38 9.15 2.81 8.32
C PRO A 38 7.96 2.27 9.14
N GLY A 39 7.47 1.11 8.76
CA GLY A 39 6.25 0.52 9.32
C GLY A 39 4.99 1.01 8.65
N GLY A 40 5.08 1.94 7.71
CA GLY A 40 3.93 2.54 7.04
C GLY A 40 3.48 1.78 5.81
N LEU A 41 2.17 1.68 5.65
CA LEU A 41 1.52 1.24 4.43
C LEU A 41 0.97 2.48 3.72
N PHE A 42 1.61 2.86 2.61
CA PHE A 42 1.12 3.96 1.79
C PHE A 42 -0.09 3.50 1.00
N VAL A 43 -1.17 4.27 1.01
CA VAL A 43 -2.39 3.94 0.28
C VAL A 43 -2.53 4.88 -0.92
N ALA A 44 -2.40 4.31 -2.12
CA ALA A 44 -2.49 5.08 -3.36
C ALA A 44 -3.96 5.24 -3.75
N LEU A 45 -4.55 6.37 -3.40
CA LEU A 45 -5.94 6.67 -3.71
C LEU A 45 -6.02 7.53 -4.97
N LYS A 46 -7.02 7.22 -5.81
CA LYS A 46 -7.32 8.02 -6.98
C LYS A 46 -8.31 9.11 -6.60
N GLY A 47 -7.85 10.35 -6.59
CA GLY A 47 -8.68 11.52 -6.34
C GLY A 47 -9.21 12.13 -7.63
N GLN A 48 -9.97 13.22 -7.51
CA GLN A 48 -10.53 13.93 -8.66
C GLN A 48 -9.45 14.67 -9.46
N GLN A 49 -8.45 15.20 -8.77
CA GLN A 49 -7.40 16.01 -9.41
C GLN A 49 -6.06 15.28 -9.46
N THR A 50 -5.83 14.34 -8.57
CA THR A 50 -4.54 13.69 -8.43
C THR A 50 -4.74 12.21 -8.16
N ASP A 51 -3.89 11.39 -8.76
CA ASP A 51 -3.85 9.95 -8.53
C ASP A 51 -2.67 9.63 -7.62
N GLY A 52 -2.95 9.05 -6.45
CA GLY A 52 -1.92 8.71 -5.47
C GLY A 52 -0.84 7.77 -5.99
N HIS A 53 -1.13 7.02 -7.06
CA HIS A 53 -0.13 6.13 -7.67
C HIS A 53 1.07 6.90 -8.21
N ARG A 54 0.92 8.19 -8.52
CA ARG A 54 2.02 9.06 -8.97
C ARG A 54 3.05 9.31 -7.87
N PHE A 55 2.69 9.07 -6.61
CA PHE A 55 3.53 9.37 -5.46
C PHE A 55 4.15 8.12 -4.82
N LEU A 56 4.06 6.94 -5.48
CA LEU A 56 4.62 5.71 -4.95
C LEU A 56 6.14 5.82 -4.76
N ALA A 57 6.85 6.36 -5.74
CA ALA A 57 8.30 6.52 -5.62
C ALA A 57 8.66 7.43 -4.43
N ASP A 58 7.92 8.53 -4.25
CA ASP A 58 8.13 9.44 -3.13
C ASP A 58 7.86 8.73 -1.79
N ALA A 59 6.78 7.96 -1.71
CA ALA A 59 6.44 7.22 -0.49
C ALA A 59 7.56 6.25 -0.11
N PHE A 60 8.06 5.46 -1.06
CA PHE A 60 9.15 4.52 -0.77
C PHE A 60 10.46 5.24 -0.47
N ARG A 61 10.74 6.35 -1.13
CA ARG A 61 11.91 7.18 -0.83
C ARG A 61 11.85 7.70 0.60
N ASN A 62 10.66 8.04 1.07
CA ASN A 62 10.45 8.54 2.44
C ASN A 62 10.36 7.41 3.49
N GLY A 63 10.51 6.16 3.08
CA GLY A 63 10.64 5.05 4.01
C GLY A 63 9.43 4.15 4.17
N ALA A 64 8.40 4.30 3.35
CA ALA A 64 7.25 3.39 3.41
C ALA A 64 7.70 1.93 3.31
N THR A 65 7.12 1.08 4.14
CA THR A 65 7.43 -0.35 4.13
C THR A 65 6.75 -1.05 2.97
N ALA A 66 5.53 -0.63 2.62
CA ALA A 66 4.75 -1.22 1.56
C ALA A 66 3.71 -0.22 1.05
N ALA A 67 3.01 -0.58 -0.01
CA ALA A 67 1.93 0.26 -0.54
C ALA A 67 0.74 -0.58 -0.97
N LEU A 68 -0.44 0.03 -0.90
CA LEU A 68 -1.70 -0.53 -1.37
C LEU A 68 -2.04 0.16 -2.69
N ILE A 69 -2.19 -0.61 -3.77
CA ILE A 69 -2.43 -0.07 -5.11
C ILE A 69 -3.65 -0.71 -5.76
N ALA A 70 -4.15 -0.03 -6.80
CA ALA A 70 -5.26 -0.54 -7.59
C ALA A 70 -4.78 -1.60 -8.61
N GLN A 71 -5.62 -2.58 -8.84
CA GLN A 71 -5.34 -3.68 -9.75
C GLN A 71 -5.06 -3.21 -11.18
N ASP A 72 -5.73 -2.17 -11.65
CA ASP A 72 -5.53 -1.64 -12.99
C ASP A 72 -4.18 -0.95 -13.17
N ARG A 73 -3.42 -0.77 -12.09
CA ARG A 73 -2.10 -0.13 -12.12
C ARG A 73 -0.95 -1.11 -11.93
N HIS A 74 -1.23 -2.40 -11.69
CA HIS A 74 -0.18 -3.36 -11.33
C HIS A 74 0.80 -3.65 -12.48
N SER A 75 0.44 -3.38 -13.72
CA SER A 75 1.30 -3.57 -14.88
C SER A 75 1.95 -2.28 -15.37
N ASP A 76 1.81 -1.16 -14.62
CA ASP A 76 2.43 0.12 -14.98
C ASP A 76 3.96 -0.05 -14.96
N PRO A 77 4.67 0.27 -16.06
CA PRO A 77 6.13 0.13 -16.10
C PRO A 77 6.86 1.08 -15.15
N ALA A 78 6.19 2.11 -14.62
CA ALA A 78 6.77 2.99 -13.62
C ALA A 78 6.87 2.34 -12.24
N LEU A 79 6.21 1.19 -12.01
CA LEU A 79 6.31 0.47 -10.75
C LEU A 79 7.64 -0.28 -10.67
N ASP A 80 8.35 -0.08 -9.56
CA ASP A 80 9.55 -0.85 -9.28
C ASP A 80 9.16 -2.26 -8.83
N ALA A 81 9.72 -3.28 -9.48
CA ALA A 81 9.40 -4.68 -9.20
C ALA A 81 9.80 -5.11 -7.79
N THR A 82 10.69 -4.35 -7.11
CA THR A 82 11.13 -4.66 -5.76
C THR A 82 10.20 -4.09 -4.68
N TRP A 83 9.29 -3.20 -5.03
CA TRP A 83 8.40 -2.60 -4.05
C TRP A 83 7.42 -3.64 -3.51
N PRO A 84 7.28 -3.78 -2.17
CA PRO A 84 6.22 -4.61 -1.60
C PRO A 84 4.87 -3.94 -1.80
N LEU A 85 3.98 -4.60 -2.54
CA LEU A 85 2.68 -4.04 -2.90
C LEU A 85 1.56 -4.99 -2.53
N ILE A 86 0.44 -4.44 -2.04
CA ILE A 86 -0.83 -5.16 -1.98
C ILE A 86 -1.69 -4.63 -3.11
N VAL A 87 -2.13 -5.51 -3.99
CA VAL A 87 -2.94 -5.16 -5.16
C VAL A 87 -4.40 -5.51 -4.85
N VAL A 88 -5.27 -4.52 -4.96
CA VAL A 88 -6.72 -4.67 -4.72
C VAL A 88 -7.50 -4.09 -5.88
N ALA A 89 -8.77 -4.46 -5.99
CA ALA A 89 -9.64 -3.91 -7.02
C ALA A 89 -9.87 -2.41 -6.79
N ASP A 90 -10.06 -2.00 -5.53
CA ASP A 90 -10.36 -0.62 -5.16
C ASP A 90 -9.63 -0.27 -3.86
N PRO A 91 -8.56 0.56 -3.92
CA PRO A 91 -7.80 0.92 -2.72
C PRO A 91 -8.62 1.61 -1.64
N LEU A 92 -9.61 2.41 -2.01
CA LEU A 92 -10.46 3.05 -1.01
C LEU A 92 -11.25 2.01 -0.21
N ARG A 93 -11.81 1.00 -0.89
CA ARG A 93 -12.50 -0.10 -0.21
C ARG A 93 -11.53 -0.93 0.62
N GLY A 94 -10.30 -1.13 0.12
CA GLY A 94 -9.27 -1.82 0.88
C GLY A 94 -8.94 -1.09 2.17
N LEU A 95 -8.78 0.23 2.10
CA LEU A 95 -8.55 1.07 3.28
C LEU A 95 -9.72 0.99 4.26
N GLN A 96 -10.95 1.04 3.76
CA GLN A 96 -12.14 0.93 4.60
C GLN A 96 -12.24 -0.44 5.27
N ALA A 97 -11.91 -1.52 4.54
CA ALA A 97 -11.89 -2.87 5.10
C ALA A 97 -10.84 -2.99 6.20
N LEU A 98 -9.66 -2.39 5.99
CA LEU A 98 -8.60 -2.38 6.99
C LEU A 98 -9.05 -1.64 8.26
N ALA A 99 -9.71 -0.50 8.10
CA ALA A 99 -10.22 0.28 9.23
C ALA A 99 -11.28 -0.49 10.02
N ARG A 100 -12.15 -1.23 9.34
CA ARG A 100 -13.17 -2.05 10.01
C ARG A 100 -12.54 -3.25 10.74
N TRP A 101 -11.51 -3.82 10.17
CA TRP A 101 -10.83 -4.98 10.77
C TRP A 101 -10.05 -4.58 12.01
N HIS A 102 -9.52 -3.37 12.04
CA HIS A 102 -8.79 -2.81 13.17
C HIS A 102 -9.63 -1.79 13.93
#